data_8586953963b13a93ec207b039f7c42c2
#
_entry.id   8586953963b13a93ec207b039f7c42c2
#
_cell.length_a   1.000
_cell.length_b   1.000
_cell.length_c   1.000
_cell.angle_alpha   90.00
_cell.angle_beta   90.00
_cell.angle_gamma   90.00
#
_symmetry.space_group_name_H-M   'P 1'
#
loop_
_entity.id
_entity.type
_entity.pdbx_description
1 polymer ?
#
loop_
_entity_poly.entity_id
_entity_poly.type
_entity_poly.pdbx_seq_one_letter_code
_entity_poly.pdbx_strand_id
1 'polypeptide(L)'
;MPEAKPCDKRGFFVLPQGYEGGGYYCYGTPDGGRSQYAHPKLISFMSDVAIRWCAQDVRKFGVGNISLPDGRKGDHATHIKGLDVDIRPIRKDGRRLACTIRDRQYDHDATARLVEILYGTGMVRTILFNDGSIRHVRRWPGHDNHLHVSLKA
;
A
#
# COMPACT_ATOMS: atom_id res chain seq x y z
N MET A 1 -16.47 -1.75 -15.05
CA MET A 1 -15.49 -1.08 -14.20
C MET A 1 -16.21 -0.36 -13.07
N PRO A 2 -15.88 -0.61 -11.80
CA PRO A 2 -16.53 0.16 -10.74
C PRO A 2 -16.19 1.64 -10.93
N GLU A 3 -17.19 2.46 -10.94
CA GLU A 3 -17.05 3.90 -11.06
C GLU A 3 -16.47 4.45 -9.75
N ALA A 4 -15.38 5.19 -9.82
CA ALA A 4 -14.84 5.86 -8.67
C ALA A 4 -15.73 7.04 -8.30
N LYS A 5 -16.43 6.93 -7.16
CA LYS A 5 -17.29 8.01 -6.65
C LYS A 5 -16.68 8.61 -5.41
N PRO A 6 -16.77 9.92 -5.23
CA PRO A 6 -16.43 10.51 -3.93
C PRO A 6 -17.34 9.90 -2.87
N CYS A 7 -16.75 9.30 -1.85
CA CYS A 7 -17.52 8.58 -0.84
C CYS A 7 -17.55 9.29 0.52
N ASP A 8 -16.77 10.36 0.69
CA ASP A 8 -16.76 11.10 1.94
C ASP A 8 -16.74 12.63 1.71
N LYS A 9 -16.87 13.37 2.80
CA LYS A 9 -16.97 14.85 2.77
C LYS A 9 -15.75 15.56 2.21
N ARG A 10 -14.57 14.88 2.21
CA ARG A 10 -13.33 15.44 1.64
C ARG A 10 -13.26 15.28 0.13
N GLY A 11 -14.21 14.55 -0.50
CA GLY A 11 -14.13 14.16 -1.90
C GLY A 11 -13.15 13.02 -2.13
N PHE A 12 -12.87 12.20 -1.11
CA PHE A 12 -11.99 11.05 -1.22
C PHE A 12 -12.75 9.82 -1.68
N PHE A 13 -12.05 8.96 -2.37
CA PHE A 13 -12.60 7.75 -2.97
C PHE A 13 -12.16 6.54 -2.19
N VAL A 14 -13.00 5.50 -2.16
CA VAL A 14 -12.54 4.17 -1.73
C VAL A 14 -11.59 3.64 -2.80
N LEU A 15 -10.41 3.15 -2.38
CA LEU A 15 -9.48 2.50 -3.30
C LEU A 15 -10.20 1.32 -3.97
N PRO A 16 -10.12 1.18 -5.31
CA PRO A 16 -10.63 -0.02 -5.97
C PRO A 16 -10.08 -1.28 -5.31
N GLN A 17 -10.97 -2.24 -4.98
CA GLN A 17 -10.62 -3.37 -4.09
C GLN A 17 -9.75 -4.45 -4.75
N GLY A 18 -9.34 -4.22 -5.97
CA GLY A 18 -8.55 -5.17 -6.72
C GLY A 18 -9.42 -6.05 -7.61
N TYR A 19 -8.81 -6.67 -8.59
CA TYR A 19 -9.44 -7.60 -9.52
C TYR A 19 -8.40 -8.62 -9.95
N GLU A 20 -8.85 -9.71 -10.58
CA GLU A 20 -7.97 -10.85 -10.86
C GLU A 20 -6.73 -10.48 -11.68
N GLY A 21 -6.87 -9.65 -12.69
CA GLY A 21 -5.75 -9.18 -13.52
C GLY A 21 -4.98 -7.99 -12.95
N GLY A 22 -5.30 -7.52 -11.74
CA GLY A 22 -4.65 -6.37 -11.13
C GLY A 22 -3.36 -6.71 -10.40
N GLY A 23 -2.59 -5.66 -10.04
CA GLY A 23 -1.29 -5.82 -9.38
C GLY A 23 -1.36 -5.96 -7.87
N TYR A 24 -2.50 -5.69 -7.24
CA TYR A 24 -2.65 -5.74 -5.80
C TYR A 24 -3.94 -6.42 -5.37
N TYR A 25 -3.97 -6.82 -4.10
CA TYR A 25 -5.17 -7.24 -3.37
C TYR A 25 -5.30 -6.39 -2.10
N CYS A 26 -6.50 -6.28 -1.55
CA CYS A 26 -6.75 -5.52 -0.32
C CYS A 26 -6.85 -6.45 0.88
N TYR A 27 -6.40 -5.99 2.04
CA TYR A 27 -6.49 -6.72 3.30
C TYR A 27 -6.82 -5.80 4.46
N GLY A 28 -7.39 -6.36 5.54
CA GLY A 28 -7.63 -5.62 6.78
C GLY A 28 -8.61 -4.46 6.65
N THR A 29 -9.44 -4.47 5.62
CA THR A 29 -10.42 -3.42 5.38
C THR A 29 -11.82 -4.05 5.27
N PRO A 30 -12.69 -3.86 6.30
CA PRO A 30 -14.04 -4.39 6.26
C PRO A 30 -14.92 -3.61 5.27
N ASP A 31 -16.10 -4.16 4.99
CA ASP A 31 -17.16 -3.50 4.23
C ASP A 31 -16.69 -2.94 2.87
N GLY A 32 -15.86 -3.70 2.17
CA GLY A 32 -15.44 -3.34 0.82
C GLY A 32 -14.58 -2.09 0.73
N GLY A 33 -13.79 -1.80 1.76
CA GLY A 33 -12.83 -0.69 1.71
C GLY A 33 -13.07 0.42 2.72
N ARG A 34 -13.75 0.14 3.85
CA ARG A 34 -14.04 1.16 4.86
C ARG A 34 -12.80 1.88 5.39
N SER A 35 -11.64 1.23 5.46
CA SER A 35 -10.39 1.85 5.89
C SER A 35 -9.50 2.30 4.73
N GLN A 36 -10.04 2.39 3.52
CA GLN A 36 -9.27 2.71 2.31
C GLN A 36 -9.81 3.94 1.57
N TYR A 37 -10.29 4.93 2.31
CA TYR A 37 -10.64 6.23 1.72
C TYR A 37 -9.34 6.98 1.39
N ALA A 38 -9.13 7.22 0.10
CA ALA A 38 -7.88 7.73 -0.43
C ALA A 38 -8.06 9.08 -1.12
N HIS A 39 -7.11 9.98 -0.90
CA HIS A 39 -6.98 11.19 -1.71
C HIS A 39 -6.84 10.77 -3.19
N PRO A 40 -7.44 11.52 -4.14
CA PRO A 40 -7.31 11.19 -5.57
C PRO A 40 -5.87 10.97 -6.04
N LYS A 41 -4.92 11.68 -5.47
CA LYS A 41 -3.49 11.51 -5.74
C LYS A 41 -3.00 10.10 -5.39
N LEU A 42 -3.47 9.54 -4.25
CA LEU A 42 -3.10 8.18 -3.84
C LEU A 42 -3.75 7.13 -4.76
N ILE A 43 -4.97 7.35 -5.22
CA ILE A 43 -5.63 6.47 -6.20
C ILE A 43 -4.78 6.38 -7.47
N SER A 44 -4.37 7.51 -8.03
CA SER A 44 -3.53 7.54 -9.23
C SER A 44 -2.18 6.88 -9.00
N PHE A 45 -1.56 7.15 -7.86
CA PHE A 45 -0.30 6.53 -7.45
C PHE A 45 -0.41 5.00 -7.39
N MET A 46 -1.45 4.47 -6.74
CA MET A 46 -1.65 3.03 -6.62
C MET A 46 -1.88 2.37 -7.97
N SER A 47 -2.63 3.03 -8.87
CA SER A 47 -2.84 2.53 -10.24
C SER A 47 -1.53 2.43 -11.02
N ASP A 48 -0.70 3.46 -10.95
CA ASP A 48 0.60 3.48 -11.63
C ASP A 48 1.53 2.39 -11.09
N VAL A 49 1.64 2.27 -9.77
CA VAL A 49 2.46 1.23 -9.13
C VAL A 49 1.97 -0.17 -9.51
N ALA A 50 0.66 -0.40 -9.48
CA ALA A 50 0.08 -1.70 -9.83
C ALA A 50 0.40 -2.11 -11.27
N ILE A 51 0.32 -1.18 -12.21
CA ILE A 51 0.64 -1.43 -13.63
C ILE A 51 2.12 -1.80 -13.78
N ARG A 52 3.00 -1.03 -13.16
CA ARG A 52 4.45 -1.28 -13.22
C ARG A 52 4.85 -2.60 -12.56
N TRP A 53 4.21 -2.93 -11.43
CA TRP A 53 4.45 -4.20 -10.74
C TRP A 53 4.00 -5.40 -11.58
N CYS A 54 2.80 -5.35 -12.16
CA CYS A 54 2.29 -6.39 -13.05
C CYS A 54 3.22 -6.70 -14.22
N ALA A 55 3.93 -5.70 -14.72
CA ALA A 55 4.88 -5.88 -15.81
C ALA A 55 6.13 -6.68 -15.41
N GLN A 56 6.40 -6.80 -14.11
CA GLN A 56 7.61 -7.42 -13.60
C GLN A 56 7.38 -8.72 -12.84
N ASP A 57 6.19 -8.91 -12.27
CA ASP A 57 5.93 -10.03 -11.37
C ASP A 57 4.47 -10.47 -11.47
N VAL A 58 4.25 -11.78 -11.39
CA VAL A 58 2.90 -12.35 -11.43
C VAL A 58 2.20 -12.31 -10.07
N ARG A 59 2.96 -12.11 -9.00
CA ARG A 59 2.41 -12.02 -7.64
C ARG A 59 1.78 -10.66 -7.44
N LYS A 60 0.75 -10.62 -6.60
CA LYS A 60 0.13 -9.35 -6.20
C LYS A 60 0.72 -8.88 -4.89
N PHE A 61 0.85 -7.56 -4.72
CA PHE A 61 1.18 -7.01 -3.41
C PHE A 61 -0.09 -6.68 -2.62
N GLY A 62 -0.01 -6.75 -1.29
CA GLY A 62 -1.15 -6.48 -0.41
C GLY A 62 -1.22 -5.01 -0.03
N VAL A 63 -2.41 -4.43 -0.13
CA VAL A 63 -2.68 -3.03 0.26
C VAL A 63 -3.63 -3.01 1.44
N GLY A 64 -3.21 -2.38 2.53
CA GLY A 64 -3.96 -2.29 3.78
C GLY A 64 -4.56 -0.91 4.01
N ASN A 65 -4.43 -0.42 5.23
CA ASN A 65 -5.08 0.81 5.66
C ASN A 65 -4.61 2.06 4.92
N ILE A 66 -5.56 2.94 4.62
CA ILE A 66 -5.34 4.29 4.10
C ILE A 66 -5.95 5.30 5.08
N SER A 67 -7.25 5.54 5.00
CA SER A 67 -7.95 6.35 6.00
C SER A 67 -9.41 5.94 6.15
N LEU A 68 -10.00 6.28 7.28
CA LEU A 68 -11.42 6.08 7.55
C LEU A 68 -12.26 7.17 6.87
N PRO A 69 -13.57 6.94 6.70
CA PRO A 69 -14.47 7.96 6.13
C PRO A 69 -14.33 9.29 6.85
N ASP A 70 -14.34 10.38 6.09
CA ASP A 70 -14.26 11.76 6.58
C ASP A 70 -12.98 12.08 7.39
N GLY A 71 -11.97 11.21 7.34
CA GLY A 71 -10.75 11.40 8.10
C GLY A 71 -10.90 11.18 9.60
N ARG A 72 -11.84 10.33 10.02
CA ARG A 72 -12.01 9.96 11.43
C ARG A 72 -10.74 9.33 11.97
N LYS A 73 -10.41 9.60 13.22
CA LYS A 73 -9.29 8.95 13.89
C LYS A 73 -9.60 7.46 14.08
N GLY A 74 -8.71 6.60 13.57
CA GLY A 74 -8.69 5.18 13.87
C GLY A 74 -7.53 4.86 14.81
N ASP A 75 -7.10 3.60 14.78
CA ASP A 75 -6.01 3.10 15.63
C ASP A 75 -4.63 3.68 15.25
N HIS A 76 -4.52 4.37 14.12
CA HIS A 76 -3.26 4.91 13.60
C HIS A 76 -3.36 6.42 13.39
N ALA A 77 -2.54 7.17 14.11
CA ALA A 77 -2.54 8.64 14.07
C ALA A 77 -2.15 9.23 12.71
N THR A 78 -1.47 8.46 11.85
CA THR A 78 -0.96 8.93 10.55
C THR A 78 -1.89 8.65 9.37
N HIS A 79 -2.89 7.78 9.53
CA HIS A 79 -3.84 7.41 8.48
C HIS A 79 -5.08 8.31 8.51
N ILE A 80 -4.90 9.62 8.34
CA ILE A 80 -5.99 10.60 8.40
C ILE A 80 -6.17 11.34 7.08
N LYS A 81 -5.07 11.66 6.40
CA LYS A 81 -5.08 12.55 5.23
C LYS A 81 -5.33 11.85 3.90
N GLY A 82 -5.48 10.54 3.90
CA GLY A 82 -5.66 9.77 2.67
C GLY A 82 -4.43 9.74 1.76
N LEU A 83 -3.25 10.10 2.27
CA LEU A 83 -1.96 10.13 1.56
C LEU A 83 -0.97 9.10 2.09
N ASP A 84 -1.38 8.28 3.04
CA ASP A 84 -0.58 7.21 3.63
C ASP A 84 -1.23 5.87 3.36
N VAL A 85 -0.42 4.85 3.08
CA VAL A 85 -0.91 3.51 2.79
C VAL A 85 0.04 2.46 3.34
N ASP A 86 -0.53 1.40 3.93
CA ASP A 86 0.22 0.23 4.36
C ASP A 86 0.27 -0.80 3.25
N ILE A 87 1.46 -1.33 2.97
CA ILE A 87 1.69 -2.33 1.93
C ILE A 87 2.44 -3.51 2.54
N ARG A 88 1.99 -4.73 2.25
CA ARG A 88 2.67 -5.95 2.69
C ARG A 88 3.95 -6.20 1.90
N PRO A 89 5.01 -6.73 2.55
CA PRO A 89 6.17 -7.26 1.83
C PRO A 89 5.76 -8.42 0.91
N ILE A 90 6.56 -8.68 -0.10
CA ILE A 90 6.30 -9.77 -1.04
C ILE A 90 6.71 -11.12 -0.42
N ARG A 91 5.84 -12.10 -0.55
CA ARG A 91 6.10 -13.49 -0.15
C ARG A 91 6.60 -14.30 -1.34
N LYS A 92 7.54 -15.18 -1.09
CA LYS A 92 8.06 -16.12 -2.12
C LYS A 92 6.96 -17.00 -2.68
N ASP A 93 6.01 -17.45 -1.83
CA ASP A 93 4.93 -18.34 -2.22
C ASP A 93 3.75 -17.62 -2.93
N GLY A 94 3.75 -16.31 -2.96
CA GLY A 94 2.68 -15.50 -3.58
C GLY A 94 1.34 -15.55 -2.85
N ARG A 95 1.29 -16.11 -1.64
CA ARG A 95 0.05 -16.19 -0.87
C ARG A 95 -0.34 -14.82 -0.31
N ARG A 96 -1.64 -14.60 -0.17
CA ARG A 96 -2.19 -13.34 0.36
C ARG A 96 -2.23 -13.36 1.89
N LEU A 97 -1.06 -13.45 2.50
CA LEU A 97 -0.87 -13.55 3.94
C LEU A 97 0.12 -12.51 4.42
N ALA A 98 0.05 -12.21 5.71
CA ALA A 98 1.04 -11.36 6.35
C ALA A 98 2.43 -11.99 6.26
N CYS A 99 3.45 -11.14 6.27
CA CYS A 99 4.84 -11.56 6.20
C CYS A 99 5.70 -10.56 6.97
N THR A 100 6.60 -11.08 7.80
CA THR A 100 7.64 -10.25 8.44
C THR A 100 8.97 -10.44 7.75
N ILE A 101 9.90 -9.53 7.96
CA ILE A 101 11.26 -9.64 7.42
C ILE A 101 12.02 -10.87 7.92
N ARG A 102 11.50 -11.54 8.98
CA ARG A 102 12.09 -12.75 9.56
C ARG A 102 11.48 -14.04 9.05
N ASP A 103 10.39 -13.96 8.29
CA ASP A 103 9.71 -15.14 7.76
C ASP A 103 10.51 -15.78 6.63
N ARG A 104 10.47 -17.12 6.55
CA ARG A 104 11.09 -17.86 5.46
C ARG A 104 10.54 -17.48 4.10
N GLN A 105 9.28 -17.05 4.06
CA GLN A 105 8.60 -16.64 2.83
C GLN A 105 8.87 -15.20 2.42
N TYR A 106 9.57 -14.43 3.25
CA TYR A 106 9.92 -13.06 2.89
C TYR A 106 10.85 -13.06 1.66
N ASP A 107 10.40 -12.41 0.60
CA ASP A 107 11.21 -12.24 -0.61
C ASP A 107 11.83 -10.84 -0.60
N HIS A 108 13.07 -10.77 -0.12
CA HIS A 108 13.83 -9.52 -0.03
C HIS A 108 13.97 -8.84 -1.40
N ASP A 109 14.38 -9.59 -2.42
CA ASP A 109 14.67 -9.00 -3.73
C ASP A 109 13.41 -8.48 -4.42
N ALA A 110 12.31 -9.21 -4.33
CA ALA A 110 11.03 -8.78 -4.87
C ALA A 110 10.50 -7.54 -4.11
N THR A 111 10.64 -7.52 -2.78
CA THR A 111 10.24 -6.36 -1.97
C THR A 111 11.10 -5.14 -2.33
N ALA A 112 12.39 -5.32 -2.54
CA ALA A 112 13.28 -4.23 -2.99
C ALA A 112 12.86 -3.69 -4.36
N ARG A 113 12.45 -4.55 -5.29
CA ARG A 113 11.93 -4.11 -6.60
C ARG A 113 10.63 -3.32 -6.46
N LEU A 114 9.74 -3.74 -5.56
CA LEU A 114 8.52 -2.99 -5.28
C LEU A 114 8.85 -1.60 -4.73
N VAL A 115 9.79 -1.50 -3.79
CA VAL A 115 10.25 -0.21 -3.24
C VAL A 115 10.81 0.69 -4.34
N GLU A 116 11.60 0.15 -5.26
CA GLU A 116 12.12 0.94 -6.40
C GLU A 116 10.98 1.48 -7.28
N ILE A 117 9.93 0.70 -7.51
CA ILE A 117 8.76 1.16 -8.26
C ILE A 117 8.05 2.28 -7.50
N LEU A 118 7.78 2.07 -6.20
CA LEU A 118 7.10 3.06 -5.35
C LEU A 118 7.86 4.39 -5.36
N TYR A 119 9.14 4.35 -5.05
CA TYR A 119 9.99 5.53 -4.96
C TYR A 119 10.21 6.20 -6.32
N GLY A 120 10.30 5.38 -7.37
CA GLY A 120 10.53 5.84 -8.74
C GLY A 120 9.40 6.66 -9.35
N THR A 121 8.22 6.68 -8.73
CA THR A 121 7.11 7.55 -9.18
C THR A 121 7.40 9.04 -8.97
N GLY A 122 8.33 9.37 -8.08
CA GLY A 122 8.58 10.75 -7.66
C GLY A 122 7.55 11.32 -6.69
N MET A 123 6.54 10.54 -6.32
CA MET A 123 5.44 11.00 -5.46
C MET A 123 5.62 10.66 -3.98
N VAL A 124 6.59 9.80 -3.64
CA VAL A 124 6.78 9.30 -2.28
C VAL A 124 7.63 10.25 -1.46
N ARG A 125 7.14 10.60 -0.27
CA ARG A 125 7.90 11.34 0.73
C ARG A 125 8.74 10.42 1.60
N THR A 126 8.15 9.33 2.10
CA THR A 126 8.79 8.42 3.06
C THR A 126 8.25 7.01 2.89
N ILE A 127 9.13 6.03 3.03
CA ILE A 127 8.75 4.61 3.18
C ILE A 127 9.37 4.12 4.49
N LEU A 128 8.53 3.75 5.47
CA LEU A 128 9.00 3.15 6.71
C LEU A 128 8.93 1.62 6.61
N PHE A 129 10.06 0.96 6.79
CA PHE A 129 10.16 -0.49 6.75
C PHE A 129 11.47 -0.94 7.39
N ASN A 130 11.45 -2.04 8.15
CA ASN A 130 12.59 -2.42 8.99
C ASN A 130 13.65 -3.28 8.32
N ASP A 131 13.55 -3.55 7.02
CA ASP A 131 14.67 -4.12 6.28
C ASP A 131 15.60 -3.02 5.78
N GLY A 132 16.56 -2.65 6.61
CA GLY A 132 17.52 -1.57 6.33
C GLY A 132 18.48 -1.86 5.18
N SER A 133 18.50 -3.08 4.62
CA SER A 133 19.29 -3.41 3.43
C SER A 133 18.65 -2.93 2.12
N ILE A 134 17.37 -2.54 2.17
CA ILE A 134 16.65 -2.00 1.00
C ILE A 134 16.88 -0.50 0.92
N ARG A 135 17.20 0.00 -0.28
CA ARG A 135 17.35 1.43 -0.54
C ARG A 135 16.01 2.15 -0.41
N HIS A 136 16.03 3.42 -0.03
CA HIS A 136 14.89 4.33 0.06
C HIS A 136 13.94 4.06 1.22
N VAL A 137 14.20 3.06 2.04
CA VAL A 137 13.41 2.84 3.26
C VAL A 137 14.09 3.45 4.48
N ARG A 138 13.26 3.80 5.46
CA ARG A 138 13.69 4.25 6.77
C ARG A 138 13.17 3.30 7.82
N ARG A 139 14.02 2.86 8.74
CA ARG A 139 13.63 1.96 9.82
C ARG A 139 12.83 2.72 10.87
N TRP A 140 11.77 2.08 11.37
CA TRP A 140 10.94 2.63 12.43
C TRP A 140 10.28 1.49 13.21
N PRO A 141 10.20 1.58 14.57
CA PRO A 141 9.56 0.53 15.35
C PRO A 141 8.16 0.16 14.84
N GLY A 142 7.84 -1.14 14.85
CA GLY A 142 6.53 -1.64 14.40
C GLY A 142 6.40 -1.86 12.89
N HIS A 143 7.48 -1.71 12.11
CA HIS A 143 7.45 -1.81 10.65
C HIS A 143 8.20 -3.04 10.12
N ASP A 144 8.12 -4.17 10.85
CA ASP A 144 8.69 -5.44 10.42
C ASP A 144 7.82 -6.17 9.37
N ASN A 145 6.52 -5.93 9.39
CA ASN A 145 5.52 -6.67 8.62
C ASN A 145 4.77 -5.84 7.58
N HIS A 146 5.11 -4.59 7.42
CA HIS A 146 4.51 -3.73 6.39
C HIS A 146 5.41 -2.54 6.07
N LEU A 147 5.25 -2.05 4.85
CA LEU A 147 5.78 -0.78 4.42
C LEU A 147 4.73 0.29 4.67
N HIS A 148 5.08 1.33 5.43
CA HIS A 148 4.23 2.51 5.56
C HIS A 148 4.69 3.55 4.54
N VAL A 149 3.90 3.78 3.51
CA VAL A 149 4.23 4.67 2.41
C VAL A 149 3.46 5.98 2.56
N SER A 150 4.18 7.09 2.63
CA SER A 150 3.60 8.44 2.69
C SER A 150 3.89 9.19 1.42
N LEU A 151 2.86 9.77 0.80
CA LEU A 151 3.03 10.62 -0.37
C LEU A 151 3.36 12.05 0.03
N LYS A 152 4.00 12.77 -0.90
CA LYS A 152 4.16 14.22 -0.80
C LYS A 152 2.78 14.89 -0.85
N ALA A 153 2.61 15.91 -0.05
CA ALA A 153 1.37 16.68 -0.02
C ALA A 153 1.11 17.44 -1.32
#